data_b2c458e300ce09c62ac7c897bed812c7
#
_entry.id   b2c458e300ce09c62ac7c897bed812c7
#
_cell.length_a   1.000
_cell.length_b   1.000
_cell.length_c   1.000
_cell.angle_alpha   90.00
_cell.angle_beta   90.00
_cell.angle_gamma   90.00
#
_symmetry.space_group_name_H-M   'P 1'
#
loop_
_entity.id
_entity.type
_entity.pdbx_description
1 polymer ?
#
loop_
_entity_poly.entity_id
_entity_poly.type
_entity_poly.pdbx_seq_one_letter_code
_entity_poly.pdbx_strand_id
1 'polypeptide(L)' 'MVQREYEVILVPELEGGYSVLVPELPSVATQGETVEDALAMAKEAIELYVETMHEDGIPIPTVHRRRVAVGG' A
#
# COMPACT_ATOMS: atom_id res chain seq x y z
N MET A 1 21.42 -6.91 -5.27
CA MET A 1 20.10 -6.93 -4.61
C MET A 1 19.11 -6.15 -5.46
N VAL A 2 17.98 -6.75 -5.75
CA VAL A 2 16.94 -6.08 -6.53
C VAL A 2 15.98 -5.38 -5.58
N GLN A 3 15.83 -4.10 -5.77
CA GLN A 3 14.89 -3.31 -5.00
C GLN A 3 13.57 -3.26 -5.77
N ARG A 4 12.49 -3.57 -5.08
CA ARG A 4 11.16 -3.57 -5.66
C ARG A 4 10.38 -2.35 -5.19
N GLU A 5 9.70 -1.70 -6.12
CA GLU A 5 8.88 -0.56 -5.81
C GLU A 5 7.41 -0.95 -5.77
N TYR A 6 6.69 -0.33 -4.86
CA TYR A 6 5.24 -0.53 -4.73
C TYR A 6 4.54 0.81 -4.87
N GLU A 7 3.44 0.80 -5.58
CA GLU A 7 2.59 1.97 -5.68
C GLU A 7 1.82 2.15 -4.38
N VAL A 8 1.70 3.39 -3.94
CA VAL A 8 0.99 3.74 -2.72
C VAL A 8 -0.03 4.81 -3.05
N ILE A 9 -1.25 4.64 -2.58
CA ILE A 9 -2.32 5.61 -2.78
C ILE A 9 -2.64 6.26 -1.43
N LEU A 10 -2.58 7.58 -1.40
CA LEU A 10 -2.89 8.35 -0.21
C LEU A 10 -4.25 8.99 -0.39
N VAL A 11 -5.19 8.65 0.48
CA VAL A 11 -6.55 9.17 0.43
C VAL A 11 -6.73 10.16 1.59
N PRO A 12 -6.97 11.45 1.29
CA PRO A 12 -7.18 12.42 2.37
C PRO A 12 -8.48 12.14 3.10
N GLU A 13 -8.42 12.25 4.42
CA GLU A 13 -9.58 12.04 5.28
C GLU A 13 -10.21 13.37 5.66
N LEU A 14 -11.52 13.36 5.86
CA LEU A 14 -12.25 14.58 6.22
C LEU A 14 -11.77 15.17 7.54
N GLU A 15 -11.37 14.34 8.46
CA GLU A 15 -10.92 14.76 9.77
C GLU A 15 -9.45 15.12 9.83
N GLY A 16 -8.79 15.05 8.68
CA GLY A 16 -7.36 15.30 8.58
C GLY A 16 -6.58 14.00 8.45
N GLY A 17 -5.37 14.11 7.93
CA GLY A 17 -4.53 12.95 7.71
C GLY A 17 -4.89 12.20 6.44
N TYR A 18 -4.24 11.07 6.27
CA TYR A 18 -4.37 10.26 5.06
C TYR A 18 -4.47 8.78 5.38
N SER A 19 -5.39 8.10 4.70
CA SER A 19 -5.39 6.64 4.68
C SER A 19 -4.46 6.20 3.57
N VAL A 20 -3.78 5.10 3.78
CA VAL A 20 -2.79 4.58 2.83
C VAL A 20 -3.24 3.22 2.32
N LEU A 21 -3.29 3.09 1.01
CA LEU A 21 -3.61 1.83 0.35
C LEU A 21 -2.43 1.44 -0.53
N VAL A 22 -2.19 0.14 -0.60
CA VAL A 22 -1.14 -0.42 -1.46
C VAL A 22 -1.82 -1.39 -2.42
N PRO A 23 -2.08 -0.98 -3.67
CA PRO A 23 -2.84 -1.81 -4.61
C PRO A 23 -2.28 -3.22 -4.79
N GLU A 24 -0.95 -3.36 -4.84
CA GLU A 24 -0.33 -4.67 -5.02
C GLU A 24 -0.40 -5.55 -3.77
N LEU A 25 -0.67 -4.96 -2.62
CA LEU A 25 -0.73 -5.67 -1.35
C LEU A 25 -2.03 -5.28 -0.64
N PRO A 26 -3.17 -5.79 -1.11
CA PRO A 26 -4.48 -5.34 -0.60
C PRO A 26 -4.71 -5.57 0.89
N SER A 27 -3.94 -6.45 1.51
CA SER A 27 -4.05 -6.66 2.95
C SER A 27 -3.31 -5.59 3.76
N VAL A 28 -2.50 -4.78 3.10
CA VAL A 28 -1.74 -3.72 3.77
C VAL A 28 -2.54 -2.43 3.76
N ALA A 29 -2.81 -1.90 4.93
CA ALA A 29 -3.47 -0.61 5.07
C ALA A 29 -2.87 0.09 6.29
N THR A 30 -2.65 1.39 6.16
CA THR A 30 -2.11 2.17 7.26
C THR A 30 -2.59 3.61 7.13
N GLN A 31 -2.05 4.49 7.93
CA GLN A 31 -2.46 5.89 7.91
C GLN A 31 -1.32 6.78 8.41
N GLY A 32 -1.41 8.05 8.13
CA GLY A 32 -0.46 9.03 8.61
C GLY A 32 -1.10 10.40 8.66
N GLU A 33 -0.55 11.31 9.44
CA GLU A 33 -1.12 12.65 9.59
C GLU A 33 -0.73 13.59 8.47
N THR A 34 0.44 13.37 7.89
CA THR A 34 0.93 14.15 6.75
C THR A 34 1.30 13.21 5.64
N VAL A 35 1.54 13.76 4.44
CA VAL A 35 2.00 12.94 3.31
C VAL A 35 3.30 12.23 3.68
N GLU A 36 4.22 12.94 4.32
CA GLU A 36 5.50 12.36 4.70
C GLU A 36 5.34 11.23 5.72
N ASP A 37 4.49 11.45 6.73
CA ASP A 37 4.20 10.42 7.72
C ASP A 37 3.55 9.20 7.07
N ALA A 38 2.58 9.45 6.19
CA ALA A 38 1.87 8.38 5.49
C ALA A 38 2.82 7.53 4.66
N LEU A 39 3.76 8.17 3.96
CA LEU A 39 4.74 7.45 3.14
C LEU A 39 5.70 6.64 4.02
N ALA A 40 6.10 7.17 5.16
CA ALA A 40 6.96 6.45 6.10
C ALA A 40 6.25 5.23 6.67
N MET A 41 4.96 5.40 7.04
CA MET A 41 4.15 4.29 7.54
C MET A 41 3.93 3.23 6.47
N ALA A 42 3.74 3.66 5.22
CA ALA A 42 3.57 2.74 4.11
C ALA A 42 4.81 1.88 3.91
N LYS A 43 5.97 2.52 3.92
CA LYS A 43 7.24 1.80 3.75
C LYS A 43 7.42 0.74 4.82
N GLU A 44 7.21 1.12 6.07
CA GLU A 44 7.35 0.20 7.19
C GLU A 44 6.37 -0.97 7.10
N ALA A 45 5.11 -0.67 6.78
CA ALA A 45 4.07 -1.70 6.66
C ALA A 45 4.36 -2.66 5.51
N ILE A 46 4.82 -2.14 4.38
CA ILE A 46 5.16 -2.97 3.23
C ILE A 46 6.33 -3.87 3.54
N GLU A 47 7.38 -3.31 4.14
CA GLU A 47 8.57 -4.09 4.49
C GLU A 47 8.24 -5.22 5.43
N LEU A 48 7.43 -4.95 6.44
CA LEU A 48 7.03 -5.97 7.40
C LEU A 48 6.20 -7.06 6.74
N TYR A 49 5.24 -6.68 5.89
CA TYR A 49 4.36 -7.63 5.20
C TYR A 49 5.17 -8.54 4.27
N VAL A 50 6.04 -7.95 3.46
CA VAL A 50 6.86 -8.71 2.51
C VAL A 50 7.80 -9.66 3.25
N GLU A 51 8.40 -9.19 4.33
CA GLU A 51 9.30 -10.00 5.15
C GLU A 51 8.56 -11.19 5.74
N THR A 52 7.37 -10.96 6.29
CA THR A 52 6.54 -12.02 6.86
C THR A 52 6.14 -13.06 5.82
N MET A 53 5.73 -12.60 4.63
CA MET A 53 5.37 -13.52 3.56
C MET A 53 6.56 -14.38 3.12
N HIS A 54 7.74 -13.78 3.06
CA HIS A 54 8.96 -14.51 2.73
C HIS A 54 9.27 -15.58 3.77
N GLU A 55 9.19 -15.23 5.04
CA GLU A 55 9.49 -16.18 6.13
C GLU A 55 8.51 -17.35 6.14
N ASP A 56 7.24 -17.06 5.85
CA ASP A 56 6.21 -18.11 5.87
C ASP A 56 6.14 -18.89 4.55
N GLY A 57 6.95 -18.49 3.56
CA GLY A 57 6.93 -19.12 2.26
C GLY A 57 5.64 -18.90 1.48
N ILE A 58 4.91 -17.85 1.82
CA ILE A 58 3.64 -17.54 1.15
C ILE A 58 3.92 -16.57 -0.01
N PRO A 59 3.52 -16.92 -1.24
CA PRO A 59 3.74 -16.01 -2.36
C PRO A 59 2.87 -14.77 -2.27
N ILE A 60 3.44 -13.64 -2.68
CA ILE A 60 2.69 -12.39 -2.74
C ILE A 60 1.73 -12.49 -3.91
N PRO A 61 0.42 -12.25 -3.69
CA PRO A 61 -0.55 -12.41 -4.75
C PRO A 61 -0.37 -11.39 -5.87
N THR A 62 -0.74 -11.80 -7.08
CA THR A 62 -0.73 -10.92 -8.24
C THR A 62 -2.04 -10.17 -8.27
N VAL A 63 -1.98 -8.86 -8.30
CA VAL A 63 -3.15 -8.00 -8.31
C VAL A 63 -3.38 -7.48 -9.72
N HIS A 64 -4.61 -7.59 -10.19
CA HIS A 64 -4.99 -7.09 -11.51
C HIS A 64 -5.68 -5.74 -11.36
N ARG A 65 -5.10 -4.74 -12.00
CA ARG A 65 -5.66 -3.39 -11.98
C ARG A 65 -6.24 -3.07 -13.35
N ARG A 66 -7.46 -2.59 -13.35
CA ARG A 66 -8.18 -2.27 -14.58
C ARG A 66 -8.89 -0.94 -14.41
N ARG A 67 -9.10 -0.27 -15.52
CA ARG A 67 -9.88 0.96 -15.54
C ARG A 67 -11.23 0.64 -16.15
N VAL A 68 -12.25 1.19 -15.53
CA VAL A 68 -13.61 1.02 -16.02
C VAL A 68 -14.17 2.40 -16.32
N ALA A 69 -14.66 2.58 -17.53
CA ALA A 69 -15.27 3.84 -17.90
C ALA A 69 -16.72 3.84 -17.42
N VAL A 70 -17.15 4.92 -16.81
CA VAL A 70 -18.54 5.09 -16.39
C VAL A 70 -19.08 6.38 -16.99
N GLY A 71 -20.36 6.35 -17.31
CA GLY A 71 -21.03 7.49 -17.91
C GLY A 71 -21.40 8.54 -16.86
N GLY A 72 -21.57 9.75 -17.32
CA GLY A 72 -21.98 10.86 -16.47
C GLY A 72 -20.83 11.77 -16.08
#